data_0fdfbedc927e94311a97cc1d220d96b2
#
_entry.id   0fdfbedc927e94311a97cc1d220d96b2
#
_cell.length_a   1.000
_cell.length_b   1.000
_cell.length_c   1.000
_cell.angle_alpha   90.00
_cell.angle_beta   90.00
_cell.angle_gamma   90.00
#
_symmetry.space_group_name_H-M   'P 1'
#
loop_
_entity.id
_entity.type
_entity.pdbx_description
1 polymer ?
#
loop_
_entity_poly.entity_id
_entity_poly.type
_entity_poly.pdbx_seq_one_letter_code
_entity_poly.pdbx_strand_id
1 'polypeptide(L)'
;MAAYAARYAPVPKQAGLKFSPEADVRFDIVERVAGSASTDFGVPGVVPALDLEPLQKREAERMATLVEACWTMFDRVVAGAPAELRKGPRGGGRDRDKIVDHVVGAEATAYAPRIGLRLSQPAFDDTKAITAHRAAIAEALRTGAHGKRTPEDRGWPARYAARRIGWHAIDHAWEMQDRSNPE
;
A
#
# COMPACT_ATOMS: atom_id res chain seq x y z
N MET A 1 0.22 17.38 -1.28
CA MET A 1 -0.87 16.50 -1.72
C MET A 1 -1.12 16.62 -3.23
N ALA A 2 -1.37 17.82 -3.79
CA ALA A 2 -1.57 17.97 -5.24
C ALA A 2 -0.43 17.40 -6.09
N ALA A 3 0.83 17.62 -5.70
CA ALA A 3 1.99 17.08 -6.40
C ALA A 3 2.02 15.52 -6.50
N TYR A 4 1.38 14.83 -5.57
CA TYR A 4 1.30 13.36 -5.60
C TYR A 4 0.15 12.86 -6.48
N ALA A 5 -0.85 13.67 -6.78
CA ALA A 5 -2.01 13.26 -7.56
C ALA A 5 -1.62 12.79 -8.97
N ALA A 6 -0.76 13.54 -9.65
CA ALA A 6 -0.26 13.16 -10.98
C ALA A 6 0.56 11.86 -10.93
N ARG A 7 1.41 11.69 -9.90
CA ARG A 7 2.23 10.49 -9.73
C ARG A 7 1.39 9.26 -9.36
N TYR A 8 0.25 9.46 -8.66
CA TYR A 8 -0.68 8.41 -8.30
C TYR A 8 -1.65 8.02 -9.43
N ALA A 9 -1.92 8.90 -10.39
CA ALA A 9 -2.91 8.70 -11.45
C ALA A 9 -2.80 7.35 -12.22
N PRO A 10 -1.61 6.76 -12.44
CA PRO A 10 -1.50 5.44 -13.05
C PRO A 10 -2.19 4.31 -12.28
N VAL A 11 -2.30 4.42 -10.95
CA VAL A 11 -2.93 3.38 -10.10
C VAL A 11 -4.43 3.26 -10.36
N PRO A 12 -5.26 4.32 -10.19
CA PRO A 12 -6.68 4.23 -10.50
C PRO A 12 -6.93 3.92 -11.99
N LYS A 13 -6.09 4.38 -12.91
CA LYS A 13 -6.15 3.98 -14.33
C LYS A 13 -5.97 2.47 -14.50
N GLN A 14 -4.97 1.87 -13.85
CA GLN A 14 -4.74 0.42 -13.84
C GLN A 14 -5.94 -0.34 -13.25
N ALA A 15 -6.62 0.24 -12.26
CA ALA A 15 -7.82 -0.31 -11.63
C ALA A 15 -9.11 -0.08 -12.45
N GLY A 16 -9.04 0.53 -13.64
CA GLY A 16 -10.20 0.87 -14.46
C GLY A 16 -11.10 1.96 -13.84
N LEU A 17 -10.54 2.78 -12.95
CA LEU A 17 -11.28 3.82 -12.24
C LEU A 17 -10.97 5.21 -12.83
N LYS A 18 -11.98 6.07 -12.83
CA LYS A 18 -11.81 7.49 -13.19
C LYS A 18 -11.09 8.22 -12.04
N PHE A 19 -10.06 8.97 -12.39
CA PHE A 19 -9.33 9.83 -11.48
C PHE A 19 -8.77 11.01 -12.26
N SER A 20 -9.04 12.23 -11.78
CA SER A 20 -8.53 13.46 -12.39
C SER A 20 -7.41 14.01 -11.50
N PRO A 21 -6.16 14.00 -11.98
CA PRO A 21 -5.00 14.45 -11.20
C PRO A 21 -4.79 15.98 -11.25
N GLU A 22 -5.68 16.71 -11.93
CA GLU A 22 -5.52 18.13 -12.23
C GLU A 22 -5.63 19.03 -10.99
N ALA A 23 -4.96 20.18 -11.08
CA ALA A 23 -4.57 21.02 -9.95
C ALA A 23 -5.71 21.72 -9.18
N ASP A 24 -6.94 21.70 -9.67
CA ASP A 24 -8.10 22.29 -9.00
C ASP A 24 -8.73 21.36 -7.95
N VAL A 25 -7.97 20.40 -7.45
CA VAL A 25 -8.45 19.50 -6.40
C VAL A 25 -8.71 20.29 -5.14
N ARG A 26 -9.98 20.52 -4.84
CA ARG A 26 -10.41 20.98 -3.53
C ARG A 26 -10.31 19.83 -2.55
N PHE A 27 -9.51 20.02 -1.49
CA PHE A 27 -9.46 19.08 -0.38
C PHE A 27 -10.53 19.47 0.63
N ASP A 28 -11.47 18.56 0.86
CA ASP A 28 -12.39 18.64 1.98
C ASP A 28 -11.78 17.91 3.18
N ILE A 29 -11.50 18.64 4.24
CA ILE A 29 -10.90 18.09 5.46
C ILE A 29 -12.01 17.55 6.33
N VAL A 30 -12.30 16.25 6.21
CA VAL A 30 -13.38 15.59 6.94
C VAL A 30 -12.99 15.23 8.39
N GLU A 31 -11.69 15.07 8.68
CA GLU A 31 -11.21 14.72 10.02
C GLU A 31 -9.79 15.20 10.24
N ARG A 32 -9.47 15.56 11.47
CA ARG A 32 -8.11 15.85 11.95
C ARG A 32 -7.79 14.91 13.11
N VAL A 33 -6.75 14.13 12.96
CA VAL A 33 -6.27 13.19 13.98
C VAL A 33 -4.88 13.58 14.46
N ALA A 34 -4.58 13.29 15.72
CA ALA A 34 -3.23 13.50 16.25
C ALA A 34 -2.25 12.56 15.52
N GLY A 35 -1.12 13.13 15.11
CA GLY A 35 -0.03 12.36 14.53
C GLY A 35 0.83 11.65 15.56
N SER A 36 1.81 10.92 15.06
CA SER A 36 2.86 10.24 15.83
C SER A 36 4.18 10.33 15.07
N ALA A 37 5.27 9.88 15.67
CA ALA A 37 6.57 9.80 14.99
C ALA A 37 6.49 9.04 13.64
N SER A 38 5.59 8.07 13.52
CA SER A 38 5.39 7.36 12.24
C SER A 38 4.75 8.26 11.19
N THR A 39 3.82 9.14 11.57
CA THR A 39 3.16 10.05 10.61
C THR A 39 4.09 11.15 10.13
N ASP A 40 5.14 11.50 10.87
CA ASP A 40 6.18 12.43 10.43
C ASP A 40 6.98 11.90 9.23
N PHE A 41 7.01 10.58 9.04
CA PHE A 41 7.56 9.91 7.88
C PHE A 41 6.52 9.60 6.79
N GLY A 42 5.33 10.21 6.85
CA GLY A 42 4.26 9.99 5.87
C GLY A 42 3.48 8.69 6.05
N VAL A 43 3.78 7.91 7.09
CA VAL A 43 3.09 6.64 7.36
C VAL A 43 1.66 6.93 7.85
N PRO A 44 0.60 6.41 7.21
CA PRO A 44 -0.77 6.55 7.70
C PRO A 44 -0.98 5.66 8.94
N GLY A 45 -0.44 6.10 10.09
CA GLY A 45 -0.36 5.30 11.32
C GLY A 45 -1.61 5.31 12.19
N VAL A 46 -2.60 6.14 11.87
CA VAL A 46 -3.83 6.31 12.66
C VAL A 46 -5.04 5.84 11.85
N VAL A 47 -5.96 5.15 12.51
CA VAL A 47 -7.26 4.75 11.93
C VAL A 47 -8.24 5.89 12.16
N PRO A 48 -8.68 6.62 11.11
CA PRO A 48 -9.69 7.67 11.25
C PRO A 48 -11.09 7.07 11.44
N ALA A 49 -12.01 7.86 12.00
CA ALA A 49 -13.37 7.42 12.30
C ALA A 49 -14.11 6.91 11.05
N LEU A 50 -13.89 7.54 9.90
CA LEU A 50 -14.49 7.13 8.62
C LEU A 50 -14.13 5.68 8.23
N ASP A 51 -12.97 5.17 8.65
CA ASP A 51 -12.57 3.80 8.34
C ASP A 51 -13.29 2.75 9.18
N LEU A 52 -13.92 3.17 10.28
CA LEU A 52 -14.72 2.30 11.16
C LEU A 52 -16.14 2.10 10.66
N GLU A 53 -16.59 2.91 9.70
CA GLU A 53 -17.94 2.78 9.13
C GLU A 53 -18.10 1.45 8.39
N PRO A 54 -19.34 0.89 8.36
CA PRO A 54 -19.62 -0.34 7.63
C PRO A 54 -19.21 -0.24 6.15
N LEU A 55 -18.55 -1.27 5.65
CA LEU A 55 -18.06 -1.34 4.28
C LEU A 55 -19.09 -2.01 3.37
N GLN A 56 -19.51 -1.32 2.31
CA GLN A 56 -20.38 -1.88 1.29
C GLN A 56 -19.59 -2.84 0.38
N LYS A 57 -20.24 -3.92 -0.10
CA LYS A 57 -19.60 -4.92 -0.97
C LYS A 57 -18.90 -4.27 -2.19
N ARG A 58 -19.58 -3.33 -2.86
CA ARG A 58 -19.03 -2.63 -4.03
C ARG A 58 -17.78 -1.80 -3.67
N GLU A 59 -17.75 -1.24 -2.48
CA GLU A 59 -16.61 -0.48 -1.99
C GLU A 59 -15.44 -1.41 -1.63
N ALA A 60 -15.71 -2.54 -0.98
CA ALA A 60 -14.73 -3.58 -0.69
C ALA A 60 -14.05 -4.08 -1.97
N GLU A 61 -14.84 -4.38 -3.00
CA GLU A 61 -14.35 -4.77 -4.33
C GLU A 61 -13.45 -3.69 -4.93
N ARG A 62 -13.90 -2.44 -4.92
CA ARG A 62 -13.11 -1.31 -5.42
C ARG A 62 -11.79 -1.14 -4.67
N MET A 63 -11.78 -1.31 -3.36
CA MET A 63 -10.57 -1.20 -2.55
C MET A 63 -9.58 -2.31 -2.84
N ALA A 64 -10.05 -3.56 -2.96
CA ALA A 64 -9.21 -4.68 -3.34
C ALA A 64 -8.58 -4.46 -4.73
N THR A 65 -9.38 -4.03 -5.70
CA THR A 65 -8.90 -3.70 -7.05
C THR A 65 -7.84 -2.59 -7.05
N LEU A 66 -7.99 -1.57 -6.20
CA LEU A 66 -6.97 -0.52 -6.04
C LEU A 66 -5.67 -1.07 -5.44
N VAL A 67 -5.76 -1.96 -4.45
CA VAL A 67 -4.57 -2.60 -3.86
C VAL A 67 -3.85 -3.46 -4.90
N GLU A 68 -4.59 -4.25 -5.68
CA GLU A 68 -4.03 -5.04 -6.79
C GLU A 68 -3.34 -4.15 -7.84
N ALA A 69 -3.93 -2.99 -8.15
CA ALA A 69 -3.32 -2.01 -9.04
C ALA A 69 -2.02 -1.42 -8.44
N CYS A 70 -1.97 -1.18 -7.12
CA CYS A 70 -0.75 -0.76 -6.44
C CYS A 70 0.35 -1.81 -6.56
N TRP A 71 0.05 -3.08 -6.34
CA TRP A 71 1.02 -4.16 -6.53
C TRP A 71 1.49 -4.29 -7.98
N THR A 72 0.58 -4.18 -8.95
CA THR A 72 0.94 -4.19 -10.38
C THR A 72 1.92 -3.05 -10.72
N MET A 73 1.69 -1.87 -10.16
CA MET A 73 2.60 -0.73 -10.34
C MET A 73 3.94 -0.97 -9.66
N PHE A 74 3.95 -1.50 -8.43
CA PHE A 74 5.16 -1.88 -7.71
C PHE A 74 5.99 -2.88 -8.51
N ASP A 75 5.38 -3.98 -8.96
CA ASP A 75 6.04 -5.04 -9.71
C ASP A 75 6.62 -4.53 -11.04
N ARG A 76 5.92 -3.60 -11.71
CA ARG A 76 6.42 -2.94 -12.92
C ARG A 76 7.67 -2.10 -12.63
N VAL A 77 7.68 -1.38 -11.52
CA VAL A 77 8.86 -0.60 -11.10
C VAL A 77 10.01 -1.53 -10.74
N VAL A 78 9.76 -2.60 -10.00
CA VAL A 78 10.78 -3.63 -9.67
C VAL A 78 11.42 -4.18 -10.94
N ALA A 79 10.60 -4.53 -11.94
CA ALA A 79 11.11 -5.09 -13.21
C ALA A 79 12.00 -4.13 -14.00
N GLY A 80 11.80 -2.81 -13.86
CA GLY A 80 12.59 -1.77 -14.54
C GLY A 80 13.73 -1.19 -13.71
N ALA A 81 13.77 -1.45 -12.40
CA ALA A 81 14.78 -0.86 -11.52
C ALA A 81 16.12 -1.63 -11.57
N PRO A 82 17.26 -0.93 -11.47
CA PRO A 82 18.56 -1.58 -11.33
C PRO A 82 18.65 -2.34 -10.01
N ALA A 83 19.51 -3.36 -9.95
CA ALA A 83 19.72 -4.15 -8.72
C ALA A 83 20.23 -3.28 -7.57
N GLU A 84 21.16 -2.39 -7.87
CA GLU A 84 21.72 -1.42 -6.93
C GLU A 84 21.02 -0.07 -7.11
N LEU A 85 20.60 0.53 -6.01
CA LEU A 85 19.95 1.83 -5.97
C LEU A 85 20.88 2.90 -5.36
N ARG A 86 20.75 4.13 -5.83
CA ARG A 86 21.48 5.26 -5.27
C ARG A 86 21.26 5.34 -3.75
N LYS A 87 22.36 5.44 -3.01
CA LYS A 87 22.31 5.58 -1.56
C LYS A 87 21.98 7.01 -1.16
N GLY A 88 21.33 7.18 -0.03
CA GLY A 88 21.09 8.51 0.53
C GLY A 88 22.39 9.18 0.99
N PRO A 89 22.32 10.49 1.34
CA PRO A 89 23.51 11.29 1.67
C PRO A 89 24.39 10.73 2.81
N ARG A 90 23.83 9.88 3.66
CA ARG A 90 24.54 9.21 4.76
C ARG A 90 24.84 7.72 4.46
N GLY A 91 24.82 7.32 3.19
CA GLY A 91 25.04 5.94 2.78
C GLY A 91 23.88 4.98 3.07
N GLY A 92 22.77 5.48 3.60
CA GLY A 92 21.58 4.68 3.91
C GLY A 92 20.73 4.34 2.70
N GLY A 93 19.87 3.34 2.87
CA GLY A 93 18.87 2.91 1.89
C GLY A 93 19.06 1.44 1.47
N ARG A 94 17.95 0.84 1.07
CA ARG A 94 17.91 -0.55 0.60
C ARG A 94 18.14 -0.59 -0.91
N ASP A 95 18.69 -1.68 -1.40
CA ASP A 95 18.72 -2.00 -2.82
C ASP A 95 17.40 -2.67 -3.24
N ARG A 96 17.16 -2.81 -4.54
CA ARG A 96 15.89 -3.28 -5.11
C ARG A 96 15.38 -4.55 -4.41
N ASP A 97 16.17 -5.60 -4.37
CA ASP A 97 15.73 -6.90 -3.85
C ASP A 97 15.43 -6.85 -2.35
N LYS A 98 16.16 -6.03 -1.60
CA LYS A 98 15.88 -5.77 -0.18
C LYS A 98 14.60 -4.95 0.03
N ILE A 99 14.23 -4.10 -0.92
CA ILE A 99 12.94 -3.40 -0.89
C ILE A 99 11.81 -4.40 -1.17
N VAL A 100 11.97 -5.28 -2.15
CA VAL A 100 10.97 -6.33 -2.44
C VAL A 100 10.77 -7.22 -1.23
N ASP A 101 11.83 -7.76 -0.64
CA ASP A 101 11.76 -8.59 0.57
C ASP A 101 11.08 -7.86 1.73
N HIS A 102 11.39 -6.57 1.91
CA HIS A 102 10.75 -5.74 2.93
C HIS A 102 9.24 -5.56 2.70
N VAL A 103 8.83 -5.29 1.48
CA VAL A 103 7.40 -5.11 1.13
C VAL A 103 6.63 -6.40 1.34
N VAL A 104 7.13 -7.51 0.80
CA VAL A 104 6.52 -8.84 0.93
C VAL A 104 6.52 -9.30 2.39
N GLY A 105 7.62 -9.05 3.11
CA GLY A 105 7.71 -9.34 4.54
C GLY A 105 6.71 -8.58 5.38
N ALA A 106 6.52 -7.28 5.11
CA ALA A 106 5.52 -6.47 5.80
C ALA A 106 4.09 -6.94 5.49
N GLU A 107 3.80 -7.32 4.25
CA GLU A 107 2.51 -7.90 3.84
C GLU A 107 2.22 -9.17 4.65
N ALA A 108 3.19 -10.07 4.82
CA ALA A 108 3.03 -11.34 5.50
C ALA A 108 2.95 -11.20 7.03
N THR A 109 3.88 -10.44 7.61
CA THR A 109 4.11 -10.46 9.07
C THR A 109 3.41 -9.33 9.81
N ALA A 110 3.22 -8.18 9.15
CA ALA A 110 2.63 -7.01 9.76
C ALA A 110 1.17 -6.77 9.34
N TYR A 111 0.80 -6.99 8.08
CA TYR A 111 -0.50 -6.60 7.55
C TYR A 111 -1.51 -7.75 7.51
N ALA A 112 -1.13 -8.91 6.97
CA ALA A 112 -2.00 -10.08 6.89
C ALA A 112 -2.60 -10.48 8.26
N PRO A 113 -1.85 -10.52 9.37
CA PRO A 113 -2.42 -10.81 10.68
C PRO A 113 -3.47 -9.80 11.15
N ARG A 114 -3.31 -8.52 10.74
CA ARG A 114 -4.25 -7.45 11.10
C ARG A 114 -5.60 -7.57 10.41
N ILE A 115 -5.65 -8.30 9.30
CA ILE A 115 -6.88 -8.62 8.57
C ILE A 115 -7.29 -10.09 8.74
N GLY A 116 -6.76 -10.77 9.75
CA GLY A 116 -7.19 -12.13 10.13
C GLY A 116 -6.54 -13.26 9.36
N LEU A 117 -5.55 -12.98 8.53
CA LEU A 117 -4.81 -13.98 7.77
C LEU A 117 -3.54 -14.39 8.52
N ARG A 118 -3.18 -15.67 8.36
CA ARG A 118 -1.88 -16.20 8.80
C ARG A 118 -1.18 -16.76 7.58
N LEU A 119 -0.29 -15.97 7.02
CA LEU A 119 0.44 -16.28 5.79
C LEU A 119 1.94 -16.36 6.11
N SER A 120 2.62 -17.34 5.52
CA SER A 120 4.08 -17.37 5.55
C SER A 120 4.64 -16.33 4.59
N GLN A 121 5.77 -15.71 4.94
CA GLN A 121 6.45 -14.81 4.02
C GLN A 121 7.00 -15.60 2.83
N PRO A 122 6.61 -15.26 1.59
CA PRO A 122 7.24 -15.84 0.41
C PRO A 122 8.68 -15.35 0.26
N ALA A 123 9.53 -16.11 -0.42
CA ALA A 123 10.82 -15.59 -0.87
C ALA A 123 10.60 -14.43 -1.87
N PHE A 124 11.46 -13.43 -1.82
CA PHE A 124 11.31 -12.20 -2.61
C PHE A 124 11.39 -12.43 -4.12
N ASP A 125 11.96 -13.53 -4.57
CA ASP A 125 12.11 -13.98 -5.95
C ASP A 125 11.10 -15.07 -6.36
N ASP A 126 10.28 -15.57 -5.44
CA ASP A 126 9.20 -16.52 -5.75
C ASP A 126 7.93 -15.78 -6.16
N THR A 127 7.89 -15.38 -7.43
CA THR A 127 6.74 -14.67 -8.02
C THR A 127 5.42 -15.42 -7.86
N LYS A 128 5.44 -16.77 -7.94
CA LYS A 128 4.24 -17.58 -7.81
C LYS A 128 3.69 -17.53 -6.36
N ALA A 129 4.57 -17.69 -5.40
CA ALA A 129 4.19 -17.60 -3.99
C ALA A 129 3.74 -16.18 -3.60
N ILE A 130 4.41 -15.14 -4.10
CA ILE A 130 4.00 -13.73 -3.91
C ILE A 130 2.60 -13.49 -4.49
N THR A 131 2.33 -14.00 -5.71
CA THR A 131 1.02 -13.85 -6.35
C THR A 131 -0.08 -14.53 -5.53
N ALA A 132 0.15 -15.75 -5.05
CA ALA A 132 -0.81 -16.48 -4.21
C ALA A 132 -1.05 -15.76 -2.87
N HIS A 133 0.01 -15.24 -2.27
CA HIS A 133 -0.04 -14.46 -1.03
C HIS A 133 -0.91 -13.21 -1.18
N ARG A 134 -0.66 -12.41 -2.22
CA ARG A 134 -1.43 -11.20 -2.52
C ARG A 134 -2.87 -11.48 -2.91
N ALA A 135 -3.13 -12.58 -3.62
CA ALA A 135 -4.49 -13.03 -3.91
C ALA A 135 -5.29 -13.33 -2.63
N ALA A 136 -4.68 -13.96 -1.63
CA ALA A 136 -5.33 -14.21 -0.35
C ALA A 136 -5.66 -12.90 0.40
N ILE A 137 -4.77 -11.91 0.38
CA ILE A 137 -5.00 -10.59 0.97
C ILE A 137 -6.14 -9.88 0.23
N ALA A 138 -6.11 -9.85 -1.11
CA ALA A 138 -7.14 -9.20 -1.92
C ALA A 138 -8.52 -9.83 -1.67
N GLU A 139 -8.61 -11.16 -1.58
CA GLU A 139 -9.86 -11.86 -1.27
C GLU A 139 -10.37 -11.52 0.13
N ALA A 140 -9.51 -11.45 1.12
CA ALA A 140 -9.89 -10.99 2.46
C ALA A 140 -10.44 -9.56 2.46
N LEU A 141 -9.85 -8.65 1.66
CA LEU A 141 -10.36 -7.29 1.49
C LEU A 141 -11.74 -7.28 0.83
N ARG A 142 -11.98 -8.12 -0.20
CA ARG A 142 -13.26 -8.22 -0.92
C ARG A 142 -14.38 -8.75 -0.06
N THR A 143 -14.10 -9.80 0.68
CA THR A 143 -15.12 -10.47 1.48
C THR A 143 -15.42 -9.74 2.78
N GLY A 144 -14.57 -8.81 3.20
CA GLY A 144 -14.69 -8.14 4.49
C GLY A 144 -14.62 -9.14 5.64
N ALA A 145 -13.98 -10.29 5.45
CA ALA A 145 -13.88 -11.37 6.44
C ALA A 145 -13.31 -10.90 7.78
N HIS A 146 -12.60 -9.78 7.77
CA HIS A 146 -12.03 -9.07 8.90
C HIS A 146 -12.90 -7.91 9.41
N GLY A 147 -14.08 -7.66 8.81
CA GLY A 147 -14.97 -6.52 9.12
C GLY A 147 -15.53 -6.46 10.55
N LYS A 148 -15.25 -7.46 11.36
CA LYS A 148 -15.56 -7.48 12.81
C LYS A 148 -14.33 -7.18 13.69
N ARG A 149 -13.15 -6.95 13.09
CA ARG A 149 -11.97 -6.62 13.87
C ARG A 149 -11.92 -5.13 14.12
N THR A 150 -11.97 -4.79 15.38
CA THR A 150 -11.87 -3.41 15.86
C THR A 150 -10.42 -3.09 16.25
N PRO A 151 -10.07 -1.81 16.43
CA PRO A 151 -8.77 -1.42 16.97
C PRO A 151 -8.46 -2.09 18.32
N GLU A 152 -9.48 -2.36 19.15
CA GLU A 152 -9.37 -3.04 20.44
C GLU A 152 -8.87 -4.48 20.27
N ASP A 153 -9.30 -5.16 19.21
CA ASP A 153 -8.85 -6.50 18.82
C ASP A 153 -7.48 -6.52 18.13
N ARG A 154 -6.78 -5.37 18.07
CA ARG A 154 -5.57 -5.16 17.27
C ARG A 154 -5.76 -5.49 15.77
N GLY A 155 -7.00 -5.54 15.31
CA GLY A 155 -7.34 -5.68 13.90
C GLY A 155 -7.35 -4.34 13.18
N TRP A 156 -7.35 -4.40 11.85
CA TRP A 156 -7.52 -3.22 11.02
C TRP A 156 -8.87 -3.24 10.33
N PRO A 157 -9.62 -2.13 10.34
CA PRO A 157 -10.76 -1.97 9.46
C PRO A 157 -10.34 -2.13 7.99
N ALA A 158 -11.22 -2.65 7.16
CA ALA A 158 -10.90 -2.95 5.76
C ALA A 158 -10.43 -1.73 4.97
N ARG A 159 -11.07 -0.57 5.17
CA ARG A 159 -10.65 0.69 4.53
C ARG A 159 -9.23 1.09 4.91
N TYR A 160 -8.92 1.03 6.20
CA TYR A 160 -7.58 1.32 6.69
C TYR A 160 -6.56 0.32 6.15
N ALA A 161 -6.87 -0.98 6.19
CA ALA A 161 -5.99 -2.02 5.68
C ALA A 161 -5.68 -1.82 4.19
N ALA A 162 -6.69 -1.59 3.36
CA ALA A 162 -6.50 -1.35 1.93
C ALA A 162 -5.61 -0.13 1.66
N ARG A 163 -5.87 0.99 2.35
CA ARG A 163 -5.02 2.19 2.22
C ARG A 163 -3.60 1.95 2.68
N ARG A 164 -3.42 1.25 3.80
CA ARG A 164 -2.12 0.98 4.39
C ARG A 164 -1.26 0.08 3.49
N ILE A 165 -1.85 -0.98 2.94
CA ILE A 165 -1.18 -1.91 2.04
C ILE A 165 -0.85 -1.21 0.71
N GLY A 166 -1.83 -0.54 0.10
CA GLY A 166 -1.63 0.17 -1.17
C GLY A 166 -0.60 1.30 -1.05
N TRP A 167 -0.67 2.09 0.03
CA TRP A 167 0.31 3.13 0.30
C TRP A 167 1.73 2.55 0.39
N HIS A 168 1.94 1.47 1.14
CA HIS A 168 3.26 0.88 1.34
C HIS A 168 3.89 0.40 0.04
N ALA A 169 3.10 -0.27 -0.81
CA ALA A 169 3.58 -0.71 -2.12
C ALA A 169 3.98 0.48 -3.02
N ILE A 170 3.16 1.53 -3.06
CA ILE A 170 3.42 2.71 -3.89
C ILE A 170 4.56 3.57 -3.35
N ASP A 171 4.66 3.74 -2.04
CA ASP A 171 5.75 4.47 -1.40
C ASP A 171 7.12 3.86 -1.76
N HIS A 172 7.23 2.54 -1.66
CA HIS A 172 8.44 1.83 -2.05
C HIS A 172 8.67 1.75 -3.58
N ALA A 173 7.61 1.74 -4.39
CA ALA A 173 7.75 1.89 -5.83
C ALA A 173 8.36 3.27 -6.17
N TRP A 174 7.88 4.32 -5.52
CA TRP A 174 8.40 5.67 -5.71
C TRP A 174 9.81 5.83 -5.16
N GLU A 175 10.13 5.24 -4.01
CA GLU A 175 11.50 5.17 -3.49
C GLU A 175 12.45 4.56 -4.53
N MET A 176 12.08 3.45 -5.15
CA MET A 176 12.91 2.82 -6.19
C MET A 176 13.06 3.72 -7.42
N GLN A 177 11.97 4.31 -7.92
CA GLN A 177 12.02 5.23 -9.07
C GLN A 177 12.95 6.41 -8.81
N ASP A 178 12.81 7.06 -7.65
CA ASP A 178 13.59 8.24 -7.29
C ASP A 178 15.07 7.93 -7.10
N ARG A 179 15.41 6.67 -6.79
CA ARG A 179 16.78 6.22 -6.54
C ARG A 179 17.37 5.42 -7.71
N SER A 180 16.60 5.16 -8.76
CA SER A 180 17.09 4.49 -9.98
C SER A 180 17.80 5.44 -10.94
N ASN A 181 17.54 6.73 -10.85
CA ASN A 181 18.19 7.71 -11.73
C ASN A 181 19.58 8.07 -11.17
N PRO A 182 20.63 8.04 -12.01
CA PRO A 182 21.91 8.67 -11.65
C PRO A 182 21.69 10.18 -11.47
N GLU A 183 22.49 10.81 -10.62
CA GLU A 183 22.53 12.26 -10.48
C GLU A 183 23.05 12.93 -11.75
#